data_aeea15e24d0c7c74ca60e492bab93899
#
_entry.id   aeea15e24d0c7c74ca60e492bab93899
#
_cell.length_a   1.000
_cell.length_b   1.000
_cell.length_c   1.000
_cell.angle_alpha   90.00
_cell.angle_beta   90.00
_cell.angle_gamma   90.00
#
_symmetry.space_group_name_H-M   'P 1'
#
loop_
_entity.id
_entity.type
_entity.pdbx_description
1 polymer ?
#
loop_
_entity_poly.entity_id
_entity_poly.type
_entity_poly.pdbx_seq_one_letter_code
_entity_poly.pdbx_strand_id
1 'polypeptide(L)'
;MLDLSLKNYVDWRVAQVIPVRSGFGYRVFLKYPDGSEKTQQKSGFKTEKEAVKAREKTIAELYNGTFVVYAKVHVADFMIFWLETDLKKRTDSHETYYNYCGIVKNHIIPILGKKKMIDVTRGDVQKLFNTKAGYSMSIAELIKTIMNVSFCYAVTNKVIQTSPVDGIGLPKAEKPQQKPGFRTRKIDTQKMLTMEQILILLEKNKDTPIHMQVL
;
A
#
# COMPACT_ATOMS: atom_id res chain seq x y z
N MET A 1 -18.17 4.27 8.13
CA MET A 1 -16.96 5.08 7.89
C MET A 1 -15.93 4.68 8.94
N LEU A 2 -14.83 4.08 8.55
CA LEU A 2 -13.78 3.69 9.50
C LEU A 2 -13.15 4.97 10.04
N ASP A 3 -13.41 5.28 11.29
CA ASP A 3 -12.71 6.35 12.00
C ASP A 3 -11.31 5.84 12.38
N LEU A 4 -10.41 5.89 11.41
CA LEU A 4 -8.99 5.76 11.62
C LEU A 4 -8.42 7.11 12.07
N SER A 5 -9.13 7.81 12.95
CA SER A 5 -8.55 8.95 13.65
C SER A 5 -7.40 8.40 14.49
N LEU A 6 -6.22 8.42 13.87
CA LEU A 6 -4.94 8.03 14.45
C LEU A 6 -4.54 9.10 15.47
N LYS A 7 -5.41 9.26 16.48
CA LYS A 7 -5.19 10.19 17.57
C LYS A 7 -4.06 9.62 18.42
N ASN A 8 -2.99 10.37 18.55
CA ASN A 8 -1.98 10.06 19.56
C ASN A 8 -2.65 10.09 20.93
N TYR A 9 -2.49 9.02 21.73
CA TYR A 9 -2.92 9.02 23.12
C TYR A 9 -2.11 10.07 23.91
N VAL A 10 -2.77 10.74 24.85
CA VAL A 10 -2.18 11.80 25.70
C VAL A 10 -1.69 11.20 27.01
N ASP A 11 -2.38 10.17 27.51
CA ASP A 11 -2.08 9.51 28.77
C ASP A 11 -2.30 8.00 28.65
N TRP A 12 -1.64 7.24 29.52
CA TRP A 12 -1.73 5.78 29.51
C TRP A 12 -1.52 5.15 30.87
N ARG A 13 -2.13 4.00 31.10
CA ARG A 13 -1.94 3.17 32.29
C ARG A 13 -1.87 1.69 31.89
N VAL A 14 -0.95 0.96 32.49
CA VAL A 14 -0.83 -0.50 32.32
C VAL A 14 -1.18 -1.20 33.62
N ALA A 15 -2.20 -2.05 33.59
CA ALA A 15 -2.61 -2.83 34.75
C ALA A 15 -1.58 -3.91 35.11
N GLN A 16 -1.70 -4.45 36.31
CA GLN A 16 -0.91 -5.62 36.73
C GLN A 16 -1.30 -6.86 35.93
N VAL A 17 -0.40 -7.85 35.93
CA VAL A 17 -0.66 -9.14 35.34
C VAL A 17 -1.73 -9.88 36.17
N ILE A 18 -2.70 -10.43 35.49
CA ILE A 18 -3.80 -11.20 36.10
C ILE A 18 -3.93 -12.56 35.39
N PRO A 19 -4.34 -13.60 36.10
CA PRO A 19 -4.70 -14.86 35.48
C PRO A 19 -5.97 -14.68 34.62
N VAL A 20 -5.97 -15.25 33.42
CA VAL A 20 -7.09 -15.26 32.46
C VAL A 20 -7.35 -16.71 32.00
N ARG A 21 -8.50 -16.99 31.40
CA ARG A 21 -8.87 -18.36 30.97
C ARG A 21 -7.80 -19.06 30.10
N SER A 22 -6.99 -18.30 29.35
CA SER A 22 -5.94 -18.80 28.46
C SER A 22 -4.53 -18.64 29.01
N GLY A 23 -4.34 -18.50 30.36
CA GLY A 23 -3.05 -18.29 31.01
C GLY A 23 -2.98 -16.96 31.74
N PHE A 24 -1.98 -16.14 31.45
CA PHE A 24 -1.78 -14.83 32.06
C PHE A 24 -1.98 -13.71 31.04
N GLY A 25 -2.33 -12.53 31.53
CA GLY A 25 -2.50 -11.35 30.67
C GLY A 25 -2.54 -10.05 31.47
N TYR A 26 -2.49 -8.92 30.74
CA TYR A 26 -2.59 -7.58 31.31
C TYR A 26 -3.36 -6.64 30.38
N ARG A 27 -3.81 -5.51 30.91
CA ARG A 27 -4.57 -4.50 30.15
C ARG A 27 -3.79 -3.20 30.05
N VAL A 28 -3.85 -2.59 28.89
CA VAL A 28 -3.33 -1.25 28.60
C VAL A 28 -4.52 -0.33 28.39
N PHE A 29 -4.56 0.77 29.13
CA PHE A 29 -5.57 1.81 28.99
C PHE A 29 -4.91 3.01 28.34
N LEU A 30 -5.52 3.54 27.30
CA LEU A 30 -5.04 4.68 26.52
C LEU A 30 -6.10 5.75 26.53
N LYS A 31 -5.73 6.96 26.94
CA LYS A 31 -6.61 8.12 26.95
C LYS A 31 -6.26 9.04 25.78
N TYR A 32 -7.27 9.47 25.06
CA TYR A 32 -7.11 10.34 23.90
C TYR A 32 -7.46 11.80 24.22
N PRO A 33 -7.00 12.77 23.40
CA PRO A 33 -7.26 14.20 23.61
C PRO A 33 -8.75 14.57 23.65
N ASP A 34 -9.60 13.76 23.01
CA ASP A 34 -11.06 13.93 22.99
C ASP A 34 -11.77 13.39 24.26
N GLY A 35 -10.98 12.93 25.24
CA GLY A 35 -11.48 12.31 26.48
C GLY A 35 -11.92 10.86 26.35
N SER A 36 -11.88 10.28 25.14
CA SER A 36 -12.19 8.86 24.96
C SER A 36 -11.07 7.97 25.54
N GLU A 37 -11.47 6.81 26.11
CA GLU A 37 -10.54 5.80 26.62
C GLU A 37 -10.63 4.54 25.76
N LYS A 38 -9.47 3.98 25.41
CA LYS A 38 -9.39 2.69 24.72
C LYS A 38 -8.63 1.70 25.55
N THR A 39 -9.20 0.54 25.77
CA THR A 39 -8.56 -0.56 26.50
C THR A 39 -8.09 -1.62 25.54
N GLN A 40 -6.81 -2.00 25.67
CA GLN A 40 -6.23 -3.11 24.92
C GLN A 40 -5.79 -4.19 25.88
N GLN A 41 -6.28 -5.43 25.68
CA GLN A 41 -5.86 -6.59 26.46
C GLN A 41 -4.82 -7.40 25.69
N LYS A 42 -3.71 -7.72 26.36
CA LYS A 42 -2.71 -8.69 25.90
C LYS A 42 -2.79 -9.91 26.81
N SER A 43 -3.06 -11.09 26.24
CA SER A 43 -3.24 -12.35 27.00
C SER A 43 -2.69 -13.53 26.18
N GLY A 44 -2.67 -14.72 26.81
CA GLY A 44 -2.14 -15.93 26.17
C GLY A 44 -0.71 -16.27 26.56
N PHE A 45 -0.18 -15.63 27.59
CA PHE A 45 1.13 -15.98 28.15
C PHE A 45 1.00 -17.25 29.01
N LYS A 46 1.92 -18.18 28.84
CA LYS A 46 1.89 -19.48 29.55
C LYS A 46 2.28 -19.31 31.02
N THR A 47 3.16 -18.39 31.32
CA THR A 47 3.66 -18.14 32.68
C THR A 47 3.49 -16.68 33.07
N GLU A 48 3.36 -16.44 34.38
CA GLU A 48 3.31 -15.09 34.94
C GLU A 48 4.58 -14.30 34.63
N LYS A 49 5.75 -14.93 34.75
CA LYS A 49 7.05 -14.30 34.43
C LYS A 49 7.11 -13.79 32.97
N GLU A 50 6.58 -14.56 32.04
CA GLU A 50 6.50 -14.18 30.63
C GLU A 50 5.56 -12.98 30.44
N ALA A 51 4.41 -12.98 31.09
CA ALA A 51 3.47 -11.87 31.06
C ALA A 51 4.04 -10.60 31.68
N VAL A 52 4.77 -10.70 32.80
CA VAL A 52 5.46 -9.56 33.45
C VAL A 52 6.52 -8.97 32.51
N LYS A 53 7.37 -9.80 31.91
CA LYS A 53 8.38 -9.35 30.95
C LYS A 53 7.75 -8.66 29.73
N ALA A 54 6.65 -9.20 29.20
CA ALA A 54 5.91 -8.60 28.10
C ALA A 54 5.25 -7.26 28.49
N ARG A 55 4.78 -7.14 29.75
CA ARG A 55 4.23 -5.91 30.31
C ARG A 55 5.31 -4.83 30.43
N GLU A 56 6.48 -5.15 30.97
CA GLU A 56 7.63 -4.23 31.08
C GLU A 56 8.06 -3.70 29.71
N LYS A 57 8.15 -4.59 28.72
CA LYS A 57 8.40 -4.19 27.32
C LYS A 57 7.35 -3.21 26.81
N THR A 58 6.07 -3.48 27.08
CA THR A 58 4.98 -2.58 26.67
C THR A 58 5.07 -1.22 27.37
N ILE A 59 5.45 -1.18 28.63
CA ILE A 59 5.67 0.07 29.36
C ILE A 59 6.83 0.86 28.73
N ALA A 60 7.94 0.21 28.39
CA ALA A 60 9.05 0.86 27.69
C ALA A 60 8.64 1.40 26.31
N GLU A 61 7.85 0.67 25.55
CA GLU A 61 7.29 1.11 24.25
C GLU A 61 6.39 2.35 24.41
N LEU A 62 5.59 2.40 25.49
CA LEU A 62 4.72 3.55 25.79
C LEU A 62 5.53 4.80 26.16
N TYR A 63 6.55 4.66 27.04
CA TYR A 63 7.47 5.76 27.40
C TYR A 63 8.22 6.31 26.20
N ASN A 64 8.70 5.42 25.32
CA ASN A 64 9.42 5.80 24.11
C ASN A 64 8.48 6.30 22.97
N GLY A 65 7.17 6.30 23.18
CA GLY A 65 6.20 6.68 22.17
C GLY A 65 6.15 5.75 20.95
N THR A 66 6.76 4.56 21.04
CA THR A 66 6.80 3.55 19.98
C THR A 66 5.66 2.52 20.07
N PHE A 67 4.81 2.66 21.09
CA PHE A 67 3.68 1.76 21.26
C PHE A 67 2.64 1.94 20.16
N VAL A 68 2.36 0.86 19.45
CA VAL A 68 1.36 0.83 18.39
C VAL A 68 0.03 0.38 18.97
N VAL A 69 -0.98 1.20 18.79
CA VAL A 69 -2.37 0.80 19.05
C VAL A 69 -2.78 -0.11 17.90
N TYR A 70 -2.70 -1.41 18.13
CA TYR A 70 -3.09 -2.40 17.12
C TYR A 70 -4.55 -2.19 16.72
N ALA A 71 -4.77 -1.41 15.68
CA ALA A 71 -6.05 -1.36 15.02
C ALA A 71 -6.25 -2.72 14.32
N LYS A 72 -7.38 -3.40 14.58
CA LYS A 72 -7.75 -4.64 13.88
C LYS A 72 -8.20 -4.34 12.44
N VAL A 73 -7.49 -3.43 11.77
CA VAL A 73 -7.84 -2.91 10.45
C VAL A 73 -7.33 -3.88 9.39
N HIS A 74 -8.19 -4.24 8.46
CA HIS A 74 -7.79 -5.03 7.31
C HIS A 74 -7.05 -4.17 6.29
N VAL A 75 -6.17 -4.80 5.50
CA VAL A 75 -5.41 -4.12 4.44
C VAL A 75 -6.34 -3.43 3.45
N ALA A 76 -7.48 -4.06 3.09
CA ALA A 76 -8.46 -3.46 2.19
C ALA A 76 -8.98 -2.12 2.71
N ASP A 77 -9.42 -2.10 3.97
CA ASP A 77 -9.99 -0.91 4.61
C ASP A 77 -8.95 0.19 4.78
N PHE A 78 -7.72 -0.20 5.16
CA PHE A 78 -6.61 0.74 5.29
C PHE A 78 -6.22 1.36 3.95
N MET A 79 -6.13 0.56 2.88
CA MET A 79 -5.77 1.06 1.55
C MET A 79 -6.81 2.06 1.03
N ILE A 80 -8.10 1.78 1.19
CA ILE A 80 -9.18 2.69 0.80
C ILE A 80 -9.07 4.00 1.60
N PHE A 81 -8.88 3.90 2.92
CA PHE A 81 -8.69 5.06 3.78
C PHE A 81 -7.49 5.90 3.35
N TRP A 82 -6.34 5.27 3.09
CA TRP A 82 -5.12 5.96 2.64
C TRP A 82 -5.31 6.68 1.30
N LEU A 83 -5.98 6.05 0.34
CA LEU A 83 -6.31 6.65 -0.95
C LEU A 83 -7.12 7.93 -0.79
N GLU A 84 -8.14 7.92 0.09
CA GLU A 84 -9.05 9.05 0.29
C GLU A 84 -8.44 10.17 1.14
N THR A 85 -7.65 9.83 2.16
CA THR A 85 -7.16 10.80 3.15
C THR A 85 -5.81 11.39 2.81
N ASP A 86 -4.87 10.59 2.31
CA ASP A 86 -3.50 11.01 2.00
C ASP A 86 -3.30 11.25 0.51
N LEU A 87 -3.52 10.24 -0.32
CA LEU A 87 -3.21 10.34 -1.74
C LEU A 87 -4.05 11.40 -2.44
N LYS A 88 -5.35 11.44 -2.20
CA LYS A 88 -6.27 12.42 -2.80
C LYS A 88 -5.89 13.87 -2.49
N LYS A 89 -5.31 14.11 -1.30
CA LYS A 89 -4.85 15.44 -0.89
C LYS A 89 -3.49 15.82 -1.45
N ARG A 90 -2.64 14.82 -1.73
CA ARG A 90 -1.25 15.02 -2.19
C ARG A 90 -1.13 15.03 -3.70
N THR A 91 -2.14 14.55 -4.41
CA THR A 91 -2.08 14.40 -5.86
C THR A 91 -3.05 15.36 -6.52
N ASP A 92 -2.52 16.32 -7.29
CA ASP A 92 -3.33 17.26 -8.06
C ASP A 92 -3.93 16.62 -9.33
N SER A 93 -3.36 15.51 -9.79
CA SER A 93 -3.81 14.79 -10.98
C SER A 93 -4.88 13.77 -10.66
N HIS A 94 -6.09 13.99 -11.17
CA HIS A 94 -7.19 13.02 -11.12
C HIS A 94 -6.81 11.68 -11.74
N GLU A 95 -6.07 11.69 -12.85
CA GLU A 95 -5.64 10.49 -13.56
C GLU A 95 -4.73 9.60 -12.69
N THR A 96 -3.74 10.20 -12.00
CA THR A 96 -2.87 9.48 -11.08
C THR A 96 -3.68 8.84 -9.95
N TYR A 97 -4.63 9.57 -9.37
CA TYR A 97 -5.50 9.05 -8.32
C TYR A 97 -6.31 7.83 -8.79
N TYR A 98 -6.98 7.94 -9.95
CA TYR A 98 -7.77 6.83 -10.50
C TYR A 98 -6.91 5.62 -10.85
N ASN A 99 -5.71 5.84 -11.38
CA ASN A 99 -4.77 4.77 -11.69
C ASN A 99 -4.36 4.01 -10.42
N TYR A 100 -4.02 4.71 -9.34
CA TYR A 100 -3.69 4.10 -8.05
C TYR A 100 -4.89 3.35 -7.46
N CYS A 101 -6.10 3.91 -7.53
CA CYS A 101 -7.32 3.21 -7.13
C CYS A 101 -7.51 1.91 -7.90
N GLY A 102 -7.30 1.92 -9.22
CA GLY A 102 -7.36 0.73 -10.06
C GLY A 102 -6.35 -0.33 -9.66
N ILE A 103 -5.09 0.05 -9.43
CA ILE A 103 -4.03 -0.87 -8.98
C ILE A 103 -4.36 -1.46 -7.60
N VAL A 104 -4.78 -0.64 -6.65
CA VAL A 104 -5.14 -1.12 -5.31
C VAL A 104 -6.29 -2.12 -5.37
N LYS A 105 -7.37 -1.81 -6.09
CA LYS A 105 -8.56 -2.67 -6.19
C LYS A 105 -8.29 -3.97 -6.93
N ASN A 106 -7.54 -3.93 -8.03
CA ASN A 106 -7.39 -5.07 -8.92
C ASN A 106 -6.18 -5.95 -8.60
N HIS A 107 -5.17 -5.42 -7.91
CA HIS A 107 -3.92 -6.16 -7.68
C HIS A 107 -3.59 -6.36 -6.21
N ILE A 108 -3.82 -5.39 -5.32
CA ILE A 108 -3.43 -5.47 -3.91
C ILE A 108 -4.53 -6.11 -3.06
N ILE A 109 -5.75 -5.57 -3.12
CA ILE A 109 -6.88 -6.03 -2.30
C ILE A 109 -7.21 -7.51 -2.50
N PRO A 110 -7.23 -8.09 -3.72
CA PRO A 110 -7.57 -9.50 -3.90
C PRO A 110 -6.61 -10.46 -3.18
N ILE A 111 -5.35 -10.06 -3.01
CA ILE A 111 -4.30 -10.92 -2.40
C ILE A 111 -4.14 -10.63 -0.91
N LEU A 112 -4.04 -9.37 -0.52
CA LEU A 112 -3.72 -8.96 0.85
C LEU A 112 -4.93 -8.42 1.62
N GLY A 113 -6.00 -8.04 0.97
CA GLY A 113 -7.10 -7.27 1.55
C GLY A 113 -7.76 -7.89 2.77
N LYS A 114 -7.86 -9.21 2.82
CA LYS A 114 -8.46 -9.96 3.95
C LYS A 114 -7.54 -10.06 5.18
N LYS A 115 -6.24 -9.77 5.03
CA LYS A 115 -5.31 -9.78 6.16
C LYS A 115 -5.41 -8.48 6.96
N LYS A 116 -5.12 -8.57 8.25
CA LYS A 116 -4.96 -7.37 9.09
C LYS A 116 -3.60 -6.74 8.78
N MET A 117 -3.53 -5.42 8.91
CA MET A 117 -2.29 -4.66 8.67
C MET A 117 -1.10 -5.18 9.50
N ILE A 118 -1.36 -5.57 10.76
CA ILE A 118 -0.34 -6.12 11.67
C ILE A 118 0.13 -7.53 11.32
N ASP A 119 -0.68 -8.28 10.59
CA ASP A 119 -0.41 -9.69 10.25
C ASP A 119 0.24 -9.83 8.86
N VAL A 120 0.48 -8.72 8.17
CA VAL A 120 1.16 -8.72 6.87
C VAL A 120 2.65 -8.97 7.08
N THR A 121 3.14 -10.04 6.49
CA THR A 121 4.56 -10.41 6.55
C THR A 121 5.30 -10.04 5.26
N ARG A 122 6.64 -9.99 5.33
CA ARG A 122 7.49 -9.83 4.13
C ARG A 122 7.22 -10.93 3.10
N GLY A 123 6.94 -12.16 3.57
CA GLY A 123 6.60 -13.28 2.70
C GLY A 123 5.29 -13.06 1.92
N ASP A 124 4.32 -12.38 2.51
CA ASP A 124 3.06 -12.07 1.82
C ASP A 124 3.26 -11.02 0.73
N VAL A 125 4.08 -9.99 1.02
CA VAL A 125 4.43 -8.96 0.04
C VAL A 125 5.25 -9.57 -1.11
N GLN A 126 6.19 -10.47 -0.80
CA GLN A 126 6.95 -11.19 -1.83
C GLN A 126 6.04 -12.06 -2.70
N LYS A 127 5.05 -12.75 -2.11
CA LYS A 127 4.04 -13.51 -2.87
C LYS A 127 3.24 -12.61 -3.79
N LEU A 128 2.82 -11.42 -3.33
CA LEU A 128 2.15 -10.43 -4.17
C LEU A 128 3.00 -10.08 -5.38
N PHE A 129 4.27 -9.76 -5.18
CA PHE A 129 5.17 -9.39 -6.28
C PHE A 129 5.43 -10.57 -7.22
N ASN A 130 5.62 -11.77 -6.71
CA ASN A 130 5.83 -12.97 -7.52
C ASN A 130 4.58 -13.30 -8.37
N THR A 131 3.39 -13.19 -7.79
CA THR A 131 2.12 -13.40 -8.52
C THR A 131 1.95 -12.39 -9.65
N LYS A 132 2.50 -11.18 -9.50
CA LYS A 132 2.40 -10.10 -10.48
C LYS A 132 3.65 -9.97 -11.38
N ALA A 133 4.65 -10.83 -11.22
CA ALA A 133 5.84 -10.85 -12.07
C ALA A 133 5.52 -11.14 -13.56
N GLY A 134 4.41 -11.84 -13.85
CA GLY A 134 3.92 -12.07 -15.21
C GLY A 134 3.25 -10.86 -15.88
N TYR A 135 3.00 -9.78 -15.13
CA TYR A 135 2.49 -8.52 -15.66
C TYR A 135 3.64 -7.65 -16.20
N SER A 136 3.31 -6.53 -16.83
CA SER A 136 4.33 -5.61 -17.30
C SER A 136 5.18 -5.10 -16.12
N MET A 137 6.48 -4.87 -16.33
CA MET A 137 7.40 -4.35 -15.32
C MET A 137 6.89 -3.05 -14.70
N SER A 138 6.27 -2.18 -15.50
CA SER A 138 5.68 -0.93 -15.06
C SER A 138 4.58 -1.11 -14.02
N ILE A 139 3.72 -2.13 -14.15
CA ILE A 139 2.68 -2.44 -13.17
C ILE A 139 3.30 -2.95 -11.87
N ALA A 140 4.31 -3.81 -11.94
CA ALA A 140 5.00 -4.33 -10.77
C ALA A 140 5.72 -3.22 -9.98
N GLU A 141 6.37 -2.29 -10.67
CA GLU A 141 6.99 -1.11 -10.08
C GLU A 141 5.96 -0.18 -9.43
N LEU A 142 4.81 0.02 -10.09
CA LEU A 142 3.74 0.84 -9.55
C LEU A 142 3.12 0.21 -8.29
N ILE A 143 2.89 -1.11 -8.28
CA ILE A 143 2.44 -1.84 -7.08
C ILE A 143 3.46 -1.66 -5.95
N LYS A 144 4.76 -1.80 -6.23
CA LYS A 144 5.82 -1.61 -5.23
C LYS A 144 5.81 -0.19 -4.68
N THR A 145 5.67 0.82 -5.52
CA THR A 145 5.60 2.23 -5.13
C THR A 145 4.40 2.48 -4.21
N ILE A 146 3.21 2.02 -4.60
CA ILE A 146 1.99 2.15 -3.80
C ILE A 146 2.15 1.47 -2.44
N MET A 147 2.67 0.24 -2.42
CA MET A 147 2.92 -0.50 -1.17
C MET A 147 3.92 0.23 -0.27
N ASN A 148 5.03 0.73 -0.81
CA ASN A 148 6.02 1.47 -0.03
C ASN A 148 5.41 2.74 0.58
N VAL A 149 4.72 3.56 -0.20
CA VAL A 149 4.15 4.83 0.27
C VAL A 149 3.05 4.59 1.30
N SER A 150 2.13 3.66 1.05
CA SER A 150 1.02 3.36 1.96
C SER A 150 1.49 2.72 3.27
N PHE A 151 2.46 1.80 3.24
CA PHE A 151 3.02 1.20 4.45
C PHE A 151 3.94 2.15 5.22
N CYS A 152 4.66 3.05 4.55
CA CYS A 152 5.38 4.13 5.20
C CYS A 152 4.41 5.07 5.95
N TYR A 153 3.28 5.43 5.32
CA TYR A 153 2.20 6.18 5.97
C TYR A 153 1.65 5.42 7.19
N ALA A 154 1.48 4.08 7.10
CA ALA A 154 1.03 3.26 8.21
C ALA A 154 2.02 3.25 9.39
N VAL A 155 3.32 3.23 9.13
CA VAL A 155 4.37 3.33 10.17
C VAL A 155 4.38 4.72 10.81
N THR A 156 4.38 5.78 10.00
CA THR A 156 4.37 7.18 10.46
C THR A 156 3.17 7.45 11.38
N ASN A 157 2.01 6.90 11.03
CA ASN A 157 0.78 7.04 11.82
C ASN A 157 0.62 5.94 12.88
N LYS A 158 1.66 5.17 13.20
CA LYS A 158 1.68 4.14 14.25
C LYS A 158 0.59 3.06 14.11
N VAL A 159 0.16 2.75 12.88
CA VAL A 159 -0.74 1.63 12.58
C VAL A 159 0.01 0.30 12.66
N ILE A 160 1.27 0.31 12.25
CA ILE A 160 2.22 -0.81 12.34
C ILE A 160 3.57 -0.30 12.87
N GLN A 161 4.40 -1.18 13.44
CA GLN A 161 5.72 -0.81 13.96
C GLN A 161 6.77 -0.68 12.86
N THR A 162 6.76 -1.61 11.91
CA THR A 162 7.76 -1.69 10.84
C THR A 162 7.07 -2.01 9.53
N SER A 163 7.62 -1.48 8.44
CA SER A 163 7.11 -1.77 7.10
C SER A 163 7.55 -3.17 6.66
N PRO A 164 6.64 -4.07 6.29
CA PRO A 164 7.01 -5.37 5.73
C PRO A 164 7.53 -5.27 4.29
N VAL A 165 7.44 -4.09 3.67
CA VAL A 165 7.83 -3.85 2.27
C VAL A 165 9.29 -3.48 2.15
N ASP A 166 9.91 -2.97 3.24
CA ASP A 166 11.28 -2.48 3.23
C ASP A 166 12.28 -3.56 2.78
N GLY A 167 13.12 -3.20 1.82
CA GLY A 167 14.18 -4.06 1.31
C GLY A 167 13.70 -5.23 0.44
N ILE A 168 12.43 -5.27 0.04
CA ILE A 168 11.95 -6.30 -0.90
C ILE A 168 12.21 -5.84 -2.34
N GLY A 169 12.96 -6.64 -3.08
CA GLY A 169 13.18 -6.48 -4.52
C GLY A 169 12.02 -7.02 -5.35
N LEU A 170 11.78 -6.41 -6.50
CA LEU A 170 10.94 -7.04 -7.51
C LEU A 170 11.66 -8.26 -8.09
N PRO A 171 10.94 -9.36 -8.37
CA PRO A 171 11.53 -10.47 -9.11
C PRO A 171 12.03 -9.95 -10.47
N LYS A 172 13.18 -10.43 -10.91
CA LYS A 172 13.67 -10.12 -12.26
C LYS A 172 12.61 -10.57 -13.24
N ALA A 173 12.11 -9.65 -14.06
CA ALA A 173 11.27 -10.05 -15.18
C ALA A 173 12.06 -11.05 -16.03
N GLU A 174 11.53 -12.24 -16.21
CA GLU A 174 12.02 -13.11 -17.26
C GLU A 174 11.88 -12.30 -18.54
N LYS A 175 13.00 -12.04 -19.21
CA LYS A 175 12.94 -11.41 -20.52
C LYS A 175 11.95 -12.24 -21.34
N PRO A 176 10.87 -11.63 -21.88
CA PRO A 176 9.95 -12.38 -22.71
C PRO A 176 10.82 -13.10 -23.73
N GLN A 177 10.78 -14.43 -23.72
CA GLN A 177 11.44 -15.21 -24.76
C GLN A 177 10.90 -14.61 -26.06
N GLN A 178 11.76 -13.90 -26.77
CA GLN A 178 11.41 -13.36 -28.08
C GLN A 178 10.98 -14.59 -28.87
N LYS A 179 9.65 -14.71 -29.09
CA LYS A 179 9.16 -15.74 -30.00
C LYS A 179 9.94 -15.54 -31.29
N PRO A 180 10.69 -16.55 -31.75
CA PRO A 180 11.45 -16.42 -32.98
C PRO A 180 10.42 -16.09 -34.07
N GLY A 181 10.45 -14.86 -34.58
CA GLY A 181 9.52 -14.41 -35.61
C GLY A 181 8.92 -13.01 -35.44
N PHE A 182 8.92 -12.42 -34.24
CA PHE A 182 8.54 -11.01 -34.11
C PHE A 182 9.76 -10.14 -34.46
N ARG A 183 10.05 -10.02 -35.76
CA ARG A 183 10.91 -8.94 -36.23
C ARG A 183 10.20 -7.64 -35.86
N THR A 184 10.75 -6.89 -34.90
CA THR A 184 10.48 -5.46 -34.82
C THR A 184 10.64 -4.94 -36.24
N ARG A 185 9.50 -4.58 -36.89
CA ARG A 185 9.59 -3.89 -38.16
C ARG A 185 10.48 -2.67 -37.89
N LYS A 186 11.70 -2.70 -38.42
CA LYS A 186 12.49 -1.48 -38.55
C LYS A 186 11.53 -0.49 -39.20
N ILE A 187 11.23 0.59 -38.48
CA ILE A 187 10.47 1.70 -39.06
C ILE A 187 11.31 2.10 -40.23
N ASP A 188 10.81 1.82 -41.42
CA ASP A 188 11.49 2.13 -42.67
C ASP A 188 11.44 3.66 -42.75
N THR A 189 12.55 4.31 -42.44
CA THR A 189 12.67 5.77 -42.46
C THR A 189 12.36 6.32 -43.86
N GLN A 190 12.40 5.48 -44.91
CA GLN A 190 11.97 5.83 -46.26
C GLN A 190 10.45 6.00 -46.40
N LYS A 191 9.65 5.56 -45.39
CA LYS A 191 8.18 5.76 -45.40
C LYS A 191 7.72 6.98 -44.59
N MET A 192 8.65 7.74 -44.03
CA MET A 192 8.32 9.03 -43.42
C MET A 192 8.13 10.06 -44.57
N LEU A 193 6.95 10.65 -44.56
CA LEU A 193 6.65 11.75 -45.51
C LEU A 193 7.66 12.88 -45.26
N THR A 194 8.26 13.34 -46.35
CA THR A 194 9.11 14.56 -46.34
C THR A 194 8.23 15.78 -46.07
N MET A 195 8.84 16.87 -45.57
CA MET A 195 8.09 18.12 -45.31
C MET A 195 7.40 18.64 -46.58
N GLU A 196 7.99 18.46 -47.75
CA GLU A 196 7.38 18.81 -49.03
C GLU A 196 6.10 17.96 -49.32
N GLN A 197 6.16 16.66 -49.06
CA GLN A 197 5.00 15.77 -49.20
C GLN A 197 3.89 16.09 -48.21
N ILE A 198 4.23 16.49 -46.97
CA ILE A 198 3.27 16.95 -45.99
C ILE A 198 2.59 18.25 -46.45
N LEU A 199 3.34 19.21 -46.98
CA LEU A 199 2.78 20.46 -47.50
C LEU A 199 1.83 20.21 -48.67
N ILE A 200 2.19 19.33 -49.62
CA ILE A 200 1.34 18.97 -50.75
C ILE A 200 0.04 18.29 -50.26
N LEU A 201 0.11 17.43 -49.22
CA LEU A 201 -1.07 16.80 -48.64
C LEU A 201 -1.98 17.80 -47.93
N LEU A 202 -1.40 18.77 -47.23
CA LEU A 202 -2.16 19.83 -46.56
C LEU A 202 -2.84 20.75 -47.58
N GLU A 203 -2.16 21.08 -48.70
CA GLU A 203 -2.78 21.87 -49.77
C GLU A 203 -3.93 21.13 -50.45
N LYS A 204 -3.76 19.84 -50.73
CA LYS A 204 -4.84 19.01 -51.36
C LYS A 204 -6.05 18.85 -50.47
N ASN A 205 -5.88 18.91 -49.12
CA ASN A 205 -6.98 18.73 -48.16
C ASN A 205 -7.67 20.05 -47.77
N LYS A 206 -7.22 21.21 -48.24
CA LYS A 206 -7.86 22.49 -47.94
C LYS A 206 -9.30 22.59 -48.40
N ASP A 207 -9.66 21.88 -49.44
CA ASP A 207 -11.00 21.90 -50.02
C ASP A 207 -11.90 20.73 -49.60
N THR A 208 -11.42 19.89 -48.66
CA THR A 208 -12.20 18.72 -48.21
C THR A 208 -12.99 19.09 -46.93
N PRO A 209 -14.29 18.80 -46.88
CA PRO A 209 -15.10 19.07 -45.69
C PRO A 209 -14.53 18.34 -44.43
N ILE A 210 -14.55 19.01 -43.29
CA ILE A 210 -13.93 18.55 -42.02
C ILE A 210 -14.35 17.13 -41.60
N HIS A 211 -15.57 16.69 -41.96
CA HIS A 211 -16.06 15.35 -41.66
C HIS A 211 -15.43 14.22 -42.47
N MET A 212 -14.69 14.52 -43.54
CA MET A 212 -13.94 13.54 -44.36
C MET A 212 -12.43 13.57 -44.12
N GLN A 213 -11.94 14.36 -43.17
CA GLN A 213 -10.51 14.50 -42.86
C GLN A 213 -10.00 13.49 -41.80
N VAL A 214 -10.91 12.63 -41.29
CA VAL A 214 -10.57 11.62 -40.28
C VAL A 214 -10.94 10.22 -40.82
N LEU A 215 -10.03 9.64 -41.55
CA LEU A 215 -9.95 8.20 -41.80
C LEU A 215 -8.50 7.76 -41.74
#